data_e7b79eb7cc2e3a88b71c34a7e651970d
#
_entry.id   e7b79eb7cc2e3a88b71c34a7e651970d
#
_cell.length_a   1.000
_cell.length_b   1.000
_cell.length_c   1.000
_cell.angle_alpha   90.00
_cell.angle_beta   90.00
_cell.angle_gamma   90.00
#
_symmetry.space_group_name_H-M   'P 1'
#
loop_
_entity.id
_entity.type
_entity.pdbx_description
1 polymer ?
#
loop_
_entity_poly.entity_id
_entity_poly.type
_entity_poly.pdbx_seq_one_letter_code
_entity_poly.pdbx_strand_id
1 'polypeptide(L)'
;AIDVYHVWFDPGLDVQVARAGMAGRILAFHVSDWRVPTRDLLLDRAMMGDGAIDIPRIRGRVEDAGYDGLIEVEIFSQHDWWRRDAEEVLTIVAERFRTAV
;
A
#
# COMPACT_ATOMS: atom_id res chain seq x y z
N ALA A 1 7.47 0.22 -9.96
CA ALA A 1 6.85 0.01 -8.65
C ALA A 1 5.34 -0.09 -8.79
N ILE A 2 4.71 -0.92 -7.96
CA ILE A 2 3.27 -0.90 -7.74
C ILE A 2 3.04 -0.31 -6.36
N ASP A 3 2.30 0.80 -6.28
CA ASP A 3 1.88 1.43 -5.04
C ASP A 3 0.35 1.33 -4.96
N VAL A 4 -0.17 0.63 -3.95
CA VAL A 4 -1.61 0.41 -3.80
C VAL A 4 -2.38 1.72 -3.78
N TYR A 5 -1.80 2.79 -3.24
CA TYR A 5 -2.42 4.12 -3.14
C TYR A 5 -2.79 4.72 -4.50
N HIS A 6 -2.00 4.42 -5.53
CA HIS A 6 -2.18 4.97 -6.87
C HIS A 6 -2.98 4.08 -7.81
N VAL A 7 -3.23 2.83 -7.43
CA VAL A 7 -3.81 1.84 -8.36
C VAL A 7 -5.08 1.16 -7.86
N TRP A 8 -5.43 1.28 -6.58
CA TRP A 8 -6.51 0.50 -5.97
C TRP A 8 -7.88 0.67 -6.63
N PHE A 9 -8.14 1.84 -7.22
CA PHE A 9 -9.41 2.17 -7.87
C PHE A 9 -9.46 1.84 -9.37
N ASP A 10 -8.35 1.35 -9.96
CA ASP A 10 -8.29 1.03 -11.38
C ASP A 10 -8.99 -0.31 -11.66
N PRO A 11 -10.06 -0.34 -12.47
CA PRO A 11 -10.76 -1.58 -12.81
C PRO A 11 -9.90 -2.55 -13.63
N GLY A 12 -8.83 -2.09 -14.26
CA GLY A 12 -7.88 -2.89 -15.02
C GLY A 12 -6.70 -3.43 -14.19
N LEU A 13 -6.63 -3.14 -12.89
CA LEU A 13 -5.48 -3.42 -12.03
C LEU A 13 -5.02 -4.88 -12.15
N ASP A 14 -5.91 -5.86 -11.96
CA ASP A 14 -5.55 -7.28 -11.95
C ASP A 14 -4.88 -7.72 -13.27
N VAL A 15 -5.41 -7.23 -14.40
CA VAL A 15 -4.85 -7.53 -15.74
C VAL A 15 -3.48 -6.89 -15.91
N GLN A 16 -3.30 -5.64 -15.47
CA GLN A 16 -2.02 -4.94 -15.62
C GLN A 16 -0.94 -5.52 -14.70
N VAL A 17 -1.30 -5.91 -13.48
CA VAL A 17 -0.39 -6.60 -12.56
C VAL A 17 0.09 -7.91 -13.16
N ALA A 18 -0.82 -8.75 -13.67
CA ALA A 18 -0.47 -10.00 -14.34
C ALA A 18 0.47 -9.78 -15.54
N ARG A 19 0.20 -8.77 -16.38
CA ARG A 19 1.08 -8.41 -17.51
C ARG A 19 2.47 -7.97 -17.07
N ALA A 20 2.54 -7.17 -16.01
CA ALA A 20 3.82 -6.69 -15.46
C ALA A 20 4.63 -7.86 -14.87
N GLY A 21 3.97 -8.80 -14.19
CA GLY A 21 4.59 -10.01 -13.66
C GLY A 21 5.14 -10.91 -14.76
N MET A 22 4.33 -11.22 -15.80
CA MET A 22 4.80 -12.01 -16.95
C MET A 22 6.01 -11.39 -17.65
N ALA A 23 6.13 -10.07 -17.62
CA ALA A 23 7.27 -9.36 -18.19
C ALA A 23 8.46 -9.23 -17.21
N GLY A 24 8.37 -9.73 -15.98
CA GLY A 24 9.40 -9.59 -14.94
C GLY A 24 9.67 -8.14 -14.55
N ARG A 25 8.63 -7.29 -14.54
CA ARG A 25 8.78 -5.84 -14.36
C ARG A 25 8.19 -5.29 -13.07
N ILE A 26 7.79 -6.14 -12.13
CA ILE A 26 7.43 -5.71 -10.78
C ILE A 26 8.71 -5.69 -9.96
N LEU A 27 9.19 -4.50 -9.61
CA LEU A 27 10.48 -4.30 -8.94
C LEU A 27 10.33 -3.79 -7.51
N ALA A 28 9.17 -3.25 -7.17
CA ALA A 28 8.83 -2.78 -5.83
C ALA A 28 7.32 -2.83 -5.62
N PHE A 29 6.90 -3.06 -4.37
CA PHE A 29 5.50 -3.04 -3.96
C PHE A 29 5.35 -2.20 -2.69
N HIS A 30 4.58 -1.10 -2.80
CA HIS A 30 4.36 -0.15 -1.71
C HIS A 30 2.94 -0.25 -1.18
N VAL A 31 2.79 -0.17 0.14
CA VAL A 31 1.51 -0.23 0.83
C VAL A 31 1.28 0.97 1.73
N SER A 32 0.09 1.47 1.71
CA SER A 32 -0.52 2.45 2.59
C SER A 32 -2.03 2.37 2.38
N ASP A 33 -2.81 3.21 3.04
CA ASP A 33 -4.26 3.16 2.85
C ASP A 33 -4.83 4.51 2.41
N TRP A 34 -6.04 4.48 1.85
CA TRP A 34 -6.77 5.65 1.37
C TRP A 34 -7.77 6.11 2.43
N ARG A 35 -7.49 7.23 3.07
CA ARG A 35 -8.39 7.83 4.05
C ARG A 35 -9.69 8.32 3.41
N VAL A 36 -10.82 8.04 4.05
CA VAL A 36 -12.14 8.51 3.62
C VAL A 36 -12.80 9.31 4.75
N PRO A 37 -13.11 10.61 4.54
CA PRO A 37 -12.70 11.43 3.40
C PRO A 37 -11.21 11.76 3.44
N THR A 38 -10.56 11.83 2.28
CA THR A 38 -9.20 12.37 2.20
C THR A 38 -9.22 13.91 2.21
N ARG A 39 -8.24 14.52 2.86
CA ARG A 39 -8.07 15.97 2.94
C ARG A 39 -7.03 16.48 1.95
N ASP A 40 -6.10 15.61 1.55
CA ASP A 40 -5.02 15.92 0.63
C ASP A 40 -4.62 14.65 -0.13
N LEU A 41 -4.56 14.73 -1.46
CA LEU A 41 -4.27 13.58 -2.32
C LEU A 41 -2.84 13.06 -2.20
N LEU A 42 -1.92 13.84 -1.66
CA LEU A 42 -0.53 13.45 -1.51
C LEU A 42 -0.16 13.18 -0.05
N LEU A 43 -0.62 14.03 0.86
CA LEU A 43 -0.09 14.11 2.23
C LEU A 43 -1.10 13.69 3.31
N ASP A 44 -2.11 12.90 2.96
CA ASP A 44 -3.11 12.39 3.91
C ASP A 44 -3.34 10.87 3.78
N ARG A 45 -2.27 10.11 3.50
CA ARG A 45 -2.36 8.64 3.48
C ARG A 45 -2.68 8.11 4.87
N ALA A 46 -3.50 7.06 4.92
CA ALA A 46 -3.81 6.34 6.15
C ALA A 46 -2.83 5.19 6.41
N MET A 47 -2.79 4.72 7.65
CA MET A 47 -2.17 3.46 8.03
C MET A 47 -2.94 2.29 7.39
N MET A 48 -2.25 1.21 7.08
CA MET A 48 -2.86 0.01 6.50
C MET A 48 -4.00 -0.49 7.41
N GLY A 49 -5.17 -0.68 6.82
CA GLY A 49 -6.40 -1.11 7.49
C GLY A 49 -7.27 0.02 8.08
N ASP A 50 -6.86 1.28 7.94
CA ASP A 50 -7.62 2.45 8.40
C ASP A 50 -8.35 3.18 7.25
N GLY A 51 -8.34 2.62 6.05
CA GLY A 51 -8.91 3.26 4.86
C GLY A 51 -9.80 2.35 4.02
N ALA A 52 -9.84 2.63 2.72
CA ALA A 52 -10.75 1.97 1.77
C ALA A 52 -10.07 0.92 0.88
N ILE A 53 -8.76 0.74 0.97
CA ILE A 53 -8.01 -0.14 0.06
C ILE A 53 -8.08 -1.59 0.57
N ASP A 54 -8.49 -2.51 -0.31
CA ASP A 54 -8.35 -3.95 -0.05
C ASP A 54 -6.91 -4.39 -0.33
N ILE A 55 -6.01 -4.05 0.61
CA ILE A 55 -4.57 -4.30 0.49
C ILE A 55 -4.25 -5.79 0.36
N PRO A 56 -4.83 -6.69 1.18
CA PRO A 56 -4.57 -8.13 1.06
C PRO A 56 -4.93 -8.70 -0.31
N ARG A 57 -6.02 -8.23 -0.91
CA ARG A 57 -6.40 -8.64 -2.28
C ARG A 57 -5.35 -8.23 -3.31
N ILE A 58 -4.91 -6.96 -3.24
CA ILE A 58 -3.91 -6.44 -4.19
C ILE A 58 -2.57 -7.16 -4.01
N ARG A 59 -2.14 -7.35 -2.75
CA ARG A 59 -0.94 -8.12 -2.42
C ARG A 59 -1.01 -9.52 -3.03
N GLY A 60 -2.11 -10.25 -2.85
CA GLY A 60 -2.28 -11.58 -3.43
C GLY A 60 -2.10 -11.57 -4.96
N ARG A 61 -2.62 -10.54 -5.67
CA ARG A 61 -2.42 -10.39 -7.13
C ARG A 61 -0.97 -10.15 -7.51
N VAL A 62 -0.26 -9.37 -6.72
CA VAL A 62 1.17 -9.06 -6.95
C VAL A 62 2.04 -10.30 -6.70
N GLU A 63 1.76 -11.06 -5.63
CA GLU A 63 2.42 -12.33 -5.33
C GLU A 63 2.11 -13.41 -6.38
N ASP A 64 0.84 -13.56 -6.79
CA ASP A 64 0.41 -14.47 -7.87
C ASP A 64 1.10 -14.13 -9.21
N ALA A 65 1.43 -12.87 -9.44
CA ALA A 65 2.18 -12.41 -10.60
C ALA A 65 3.70 -12.68 -10.53
N GLY A 66 4.17 -13.34 -9.46
CA GLY A 66 5.55 -13.78 -9.28
C GLY A 66 6.46 -12.78 -8.57
N TYR A 67 5.91 -11.77 -7.89
CA TYR A 67 6.70 -10.87 -7.06
C TYR A 67 6.98 -11.51 -5.70
N ASP A 68 8.25 -11.62 -5.34
CA ASP A 68 8.76 -12.17 -4.08
C ASP A 68 9.70 -11.18 -3.36
N GLY A 69 9.68 -9.90 -3.76
CA GLY A 69 10.50 -8.85 -3.18
C GLY A 69 9.95 -8.28 -1.87
N LEU A 70 10.59 -7.22 -1.39
CA LEU A 70 10.17 -6.52 -0.19
C LEU A 70 8.85 -5.77 -0.41
N ILE A 71 8.02 -5.73 0.63
CA ILE A 71 6.83 -4.87 0.68
C ILE A 71 7.18 -3.66 1.55
N GLU A 72 7.08 -2.48 0.97
CA GLU A 72 7.49 -1.23 1.61
C GLU A 72 6.27 -0.45 2.09
N VAL A 73 6.30 0.01 3.34
CA VAL A 73 5.25 0.86 3.90
C VAL A 73 5.57 2.32 3.56
N GLU A 74 4.69 2.97 2.81
CA GLU A 74 4.88 4.34 2.34
C GLU A 74 3.71 5.25 2.73
N ILE A 75 3.78 5.89 3.91
CA ILE A 75 2.70 6.70 4.47
C ILE A 75 3.08 8.17 4.49
N PHE A 76 2.71 8.92 3.44
CA PHE A 76 2.80 10.38 3.43
C PHE A 76 1.61 10.97 4.19
N SER A 77 1.85 11.41 5.42
CA SER A 77 0.79 11.84 6.35
C SER A 77 1.23 13.04 7.19
N GLN A 78 1.22 14.21 6.56
CA GLN A 78 1.73 15.45 7.14
C GLN A 78 0.96 15.91 8.39
N HIS A 79 -0.34 15.59 8.45
CA HIS A 79 -1.22 16.07 9.53
C HIS A 79 -1.49 15.02 10.61
N ASP A 80 -0.94 13.81 10.48
CA ASP A 80 -1.15 12.72 11.42
C ASP A 80 0.16 11.96 11.69
N TRP A 81 0.51 10.93 10.89
CA TRP A 81 1.58 9.98 11.19
C TRP A 81 2.96 10.63 11.29
N TRP A 82 3.27 11.65 10.49
CA TRP A 82 4.55 12.36 10.57
C TRP A 82 4.70 13.26 11.81
N ARG A 83 3.63 13.44 12.60
CA ARG A 83 3.65 14.24 13.83
C ARG A 83 3.77 13.39 15.08
N ARG A 84 3.67 12.07 14.94
CA ARG A 84 3.74 11.14 16.06
C ARG A 84 5.19 10.75 16.36
N ASP A 85 5.39 10.18 17.53
CA ASP A 85 6.68 9.59 17.89
C ASP A 85 7.06 8.46 16.93
N ALA A 86 8.33 8.43 16.49
CA ALA A 86 8.78 7.49 15.47
C ALA A 86 8.74 6.03 15.94
N GLU A 87 9.04 5.76 17.20
CA GLU A 87 8.99 4.39 17.75
C GLU A 87 7.55 3.89 17.88
N GLU A 88 6.64 4.78 18.29
CA GLU A 88 5.20 4.48 18.28
C GLU A 88 4.74 4.12 16.87
N VAL A 89 5.08 4.93 15.87
CA VAL A 89 4.70 4.70 14.46
C VAL A 89 5.24 3.37 13.97
N LEU A 90 6.52 3.07 14.22
CA LEU A 90 7.12 1.79 13.80
C LEU A 90 6.45 0.58 14.45
N THR A 91 6.07 0.69 15.71
CA THR A 91 5.34 -0.37 16.43
C THR A 91 3.99 -0.64 15.76
N ILE A 92 3.24 0.43 15.46
CA ILE A 92 1.93 0.33 14.79
C ILE A 92 2.08 -0.22 13.36
N VAL A 93 3.07 0.26 12.61
CA VAL A 93 3.38 -0.24 11.26
C VAL A 93 3.62 -1.75 11.29
N ALA A 94 4.45 -2.23 12.22
CA ALA A 94 4.76 -3.65 12.34
C ALA A 94 3.53 -4.51 12.71
N GLU A 95 2.62 -3.99 13.54
CA GLU A 95 1.36 -4.65 13.87
C GLU A 95 0.43 -4.68 12.64
N ARG A 96 0.22 -3.54 12.01
CA ARG A 96 -0.70 -3.41 10.86
C ARG A 96 -0.19 -4.16 9.64
N PHE A 97 1.11 -4.24 9.44
CA PHE A 97 1.67 -5.07 8.38
C PHE A 97 1.28 -6.55 8.53
N ARG A 98 1.19 -7.06 9.75
CA ARG A 98 0.78 -8.45 10.01
C ARG A 98 -0.71 -8.70 9.94
N THR A 99 -1.53 -7.66 10.10
CA THR A 99 -3.00 -7.81 10.27
C THR A 99 -3.81 -7.23 9.13
N ALA A 100 -3.25 -6.35 8.31
CA ALA A 100 -3.95 -5.60 7.28
C ALA A 100 -3.25 -5.58 5.90
N VAL A 101 -2.13 -6.31 5.76
CA VAL A 101 -1.39 -6.41 4.48
C VAL A 101 -1.33 -7.84 3.92
#